data_827211bfa1e16860692d006208a9a151
#
_entry.id   827211bfa1e16860692d006208a9a151
#
_cell.length_a   1.000
_cell.length_b   1.000
_cell.length_c   1.000
_cell.angle_alpha   90.00
_cell.angle_beta   90.00
_cell.angle_gamma   90.00
#
_symmetry.space_group_name_H-M   'P 1'
#
loop_
_entity.id
_entity.type
_entity.pdbx_description
1 polymer ?
#
loop_
_entity_poly.entity_id
_entity_poly.type
_entity_poly.pdbx_seq_one_letter_code
_entity_poly.pdbx_strand_id
1 'polypeptide(L)'
;MAEQFTSLVNTFGGMNFADRTTSNRSNPTQDLLKMIWELVTSCQSTSANAAHVGTVIEGTQTPSGEYIARLSTLRREAVALAKATKKFSDATENYIMAYLISLASPWTLEQKMLSHFSDEVKRIAGNVLDDETTDERSVLRIIMEECYAQALCTSGTLHSDKYFEFLEETSFEEPVDPDFESEEYYEHENRLAINDSYAEAYCVQCERKAERKEQQREEWIGFWVRALSKCPDEPTTLFYPPASRLPNCHLAEVPRYLFRAFDKESSGRSDHHVVASAESISAESDRSRTDLLSRPPKESTRMLYKHLKWLRAEDTDNLMSWSGSLLYVIQYAIWRCNKHCRDPAEVYICIVDTRKFPRGQFARDKSLLRAYRDAPEIDQSMQSFFAFRLGYPYYDNGEYLSQGVLHHAGRSSVVSLKQLIQAGLYDIYPEFKDASARKLWAKRAGFLRSAWSDERTTTQLDIQYAVNVARECFNGFDALDIALVLLTLKKRRLLPIATMGQGVRRIYRDLGPVEVQRYTDIMKNIMAKGGDTLDALFALATDRQLEEIFECS
;
A
#
# COMPACT_ATOMS: atom_id res chain seq x y z
N MET A 1 26.67 19.33 -3.92
CA MET A 1 26.62 18.39 -5.05
C MET A 1 27.66 17.27 -4.93
N ALA A 2 28.97 17.55 -4.75
CA ALA A 2 29.97 16.46 -4.61
C ALA A 2 29.74 15.55 -3.39
N GLU A 3 29.31 16.10 -2.25
CA GLU A 3 29.01 15.31 -1.04
C GLU A 3 27.73 14.46 -1.18
N GLN A 4 26.73 14.92 -1.91
CA GLN A 4 25.52 14.15 -2.22
C GLN A 4 25.81 12.99 -3.17
N PHE A 5 26.71 13.20 -4.16
CA PHE A 5 27.19 12.13 -5.04
C PHE A 5 27.98 11.04 -4.30
N THR A 6 28.81 11.42 -3.32
CA THR A 6 29.54 10.46 -2.49
C THR A 6 28.60 9.60 -1.64
N SER A 7 27.47 10.15 -1.19
CA SER A 7 26.42 9.43 -0.48
C SER A 7 25.74 8.38 -1.36
N LEU A 8 25.39 8.73 -2.60
CA LEU A 8 24.79 7.80 -3.57
C LEU A 8 25.75 6.64 -3.90
N VAL A 9 27.01 6.92 -4.15
CA VAL A 9 28.03 5.88 -4.42
C VAL A 9 28.23 4.95 -3.21
N ASN A 10 28.16 5.47 -1.99
CA ASN A 10 28.27 4.66 -0.77
C ASN A 10 27.02 3.80 -0.52
N THR A 11 25.83 4.29 -0.87
CA THR A 11 24.58 3.53 -0.75
C THR A 11 24.55 2.33 -1.70
N PHE A 12 25.02 2.51 -2.94
CA PHE A 12 25.11 1.42 -3.91
C PHE A 12 26.38 0.55 -3.79
N GLY A 13 27.46 1.07 -3.25
CA GLY A 13 28.73 0.33 -3.05
C GLY A 13 28.68 -0.70 -1.92
N GLY A 14 27.71 -0.63 -1.02
CA GLY A 14 27.51 -1.60 0.06
C GLY A 14 26.84 -2.92 -0.35
N MET A 15 26.35 -3.03 -1.57
CA MET A 15 25.75 -4.26 -2.10
C MET A 15 26.84 -5.21 -2.60
N ASN A 16 27.41 -6.02 -1.70
CA ASN A 16 28.32 -7.10 -2.05
C ASN A 16 27.55 -8.22 -2.78
N PHE A 17 27.59 -8.19 -4.11
CA PHE A 17 27.24 -9.35 -4.94
C PHE A 17 28.34 -10.41 -4.77
N ALA A 18 28.08 -11.42 -3.94
CA ALA A 18 28.97 -12.53 -3.76
C ALA A 18 29.24 -13.23 -5.11
N ASP A 19 30.51 -13.21 -5.49
CA ASP A 19 31.11 -13.92 -6.62
C ASP A 19 30.58 -15.35 -6.74
N ARG A 20 29.80 -15.63 -7.78
CA ARG A 20 29.69 -17.00 -8.31
C ARG A 20 29.48 -16.99 -9.84
N THR A 21 30.46 -17.55 -10.48
CA THR A 21 30.55 -18.06 -11.86
C THR A 21 31.09 -17.12 -12.93
N THR A 22 32.29 -17.45 -13.33
CA THR A 22 33.03 -17.10 -14.53
C THR A 22 32.21 -17.27 -15.80
N SER A 23 31.83 -16.19 -16.41
CA SER A 23 31.59 -16.04 -17.84
C SER A 23 31.59 -14.54 -18.16
N ASN A 24 32.13 -14.12 -19.29
CA ASN A 24 32.29 -12.76 -19.83
C ASN A 24 30.99 -11.90 -19.85
N ARG A 25 30.35 -11.70 -18.69
CA ARG A 25 29.28 -10.72 -18.51
C ARG A 25 29.87 -9.49 -17.81
N SER A 26 29.80 -8.33 -18.45
CA SER A 26 30.12 -7.04 -17.84
C SER A 26 29.42 -6.95 -16.47
N ASN A 27 30.16 -6.48 -15.47
CA ASN A 27 29.58 -6.27 -14.13
C ASN A 27 28.64 -5.06 -14.22
N PRO A 28 27.31 -5.22 -13.99
CA PRO A 28 26.33 -4.12 -14.14
C PRO A 28 26.71 -2.88 -13.33
N THR A 29 27.35 -3.05 -12.18
CA THR A 29 27.84 -1.94 -11.34
C THR A 29 28.98 -1.19 -12.01
N GLN A 30 29.91 -1.89 -12.70
CA GLN A 30 31.01 -1.25 -13.40
C GLN A 30 30.52 -0.48 -14.63
N ASP A 31 29.55 -1.03 -15.34
CA ASP A 31 28.93 -0.36 -16.48
C ASP A 31 28.20 0.92 -16.04
N LEU A 32 27.43 0.86 -14.95
CA LEU A 32 26.77 2.03 -14.37
C LEU A 32 27.77 3.11 -13.96
N LEU A 33 28.85 2.75 -13.25
CA LEU A 33 29.91 3.68 -12.86
C LEU A 33 30.56 4.34 -14.08
N LYS A 34 30.82 3.59 -15.15
CA LYS A 34 31.33 4.14 -16.40
C LYS A 34 30.38 5.18 -17.02
N MET A 35 29.08 4.88 -17.05
CA MET A 35 28.07 5.81 -17.56
C MET A 35 27.97 7.08 -16.71
N ILE A 36 28.08 6.98 -15.39
CA ILE A 36 28.16 8.13 -14.49
C ILE A 36 29.35 9.03 -14.85
N TRP A 37 30.53 8.45 -15.04
CA TRP A 37 31.73 9.20 -15.42
C TRP A 37 31.59 9.87 -16.81
N GLU A 38 31.01 9.19 -17.80
CA GLU A 38 30.73 9.75 -19.13
C GLU A 38 29.76 10.94 -19.02
N LEU A 39 28.70 10.82 -18.20
CA LEU A 39 27.73 11.87 -17.96
C LEU A 39 28.38 13.09 -17.29
N VAL A 40 29.12 12.90 -16.21
CA VAL A 40 29.82 13.98 -15.48
C VAL A 40 30.79 14.72 -16.41
N THR A 41 31.58 13.99 -17.18
CA THR A 41 32.55 14.60 -18.12
C THR A 41 31.82 15.40 -19.20
N SER A 42 30.73 14.88 -19.75
CA SER A 42 29.92 15.59 -20.76
C SER A 42 29.27 16.84 -20.18
N CYS A 43 28.72 16.77 -18.95
CA CYS A 43 28.15 17.94 -18.26
C CYS A 43 29.17 19.03 -18.04
N GLN A 44 30.40 18.70 -17.58
CA GLN A 44 31.47 19.64 -17.31
C GLN A 44 31.93 20.35 -18.60
N SER A 45 32.10 19.58 -19.68
CA SER A 45 32.46 20.14 -21.00
C SER A 45 31.39 21.10 -21.52
N THR A 46 30.13 20.66 -21.51
CA THR A 46 29.02 21.50 -22.03
C THR A 46 28.84 22.76 -21.17
N SER A 47 28.96 22.66 -19.84
CA SER A 47 28.85 23.81 -18.93
C SER A 47 29.98 24.84 -19.16
N ALA A 48 31.22 24.36 -19.29
CA ALA A 48 32.37 25.24 -19.55
C ALA A 48 32.24 26.00 -20.88
N ASN A 49 31.80 25.30 -21.93
CA ASN A 49 31.60 25.91 -23.24
C ASN A 49 30.38 26.83 -23.26
N ALA A 50 29.29 26.51 -22.54
CA ALA A 50 28.15 27.41 -22.42
C ALA A 50 28.52 28.71 -21.70
N ALA A 51 29.28 28.66 -20.61
CA ALA A 51 29.78 29.85 -19.93
C ALA A 51 30.65 30.71 -20.82
N HIS A 52 31.55 30.09 -21.58
CA HIS A 52 32.40 30.81 -22.53
C HIS A 52 31.59 31.48 -23.68
N VAL A 53 30.59 30.79 -24.22
CA VAL A 53 29.70 31.34 -25.24
C VAL A 53 28.90 32.51 -24.67
N GLY A 54 28.43 32.42 -23.43
CA GLY A 54 27.70 33.49 -22.72
C GLY A 54 28.52 34.77 -22.63
N THR A 55 29.79 34.69 -22.22
CA THR A 55 30.69 35.86 -22.11
C THR A 55 30.97 36.52 -23.46
N VAL A 56 30.99 35.73 -24.55
CA VAL A 56 31.18 36.26 -25.90
C VAL A 56 29.92 36.96 -26.42
N ILE A 57 28.73 36.48 -26.08
CA ILE A 57 27.44 37.10 -26.45
C ILE A 57 27.28 38.45 -25.79
N GLU A 58 27.60 38.60 -24.52
CA GLU A 58 27.49 39.87 -23.79
C GLU A 58 28.38 40.97 -24.34
N GLY A 59 29.47 40.62 -25.05
CA GLY A 59 30.44 41.57 -25.63
C GLY A 59 30.22 41.96 -27.08
N THR A 60 29.30 41.33 -27.84
CA THR A 60 29.17 41.54 -29.28
C THR A 60 27.75 41.90 -29.72
N GLN A 61 27.59 43.03 -30.43
CA GLN A 61 26.29 43.47 -30.98
C GLN A 61 25.92 42.84 -32.34
N THR A 62 26.84 42.17 -33.02
CA THR A 62 26.58 41.56 -34.35
C THR A 62 27.10 40.12 -34.42
N PRO A 63 26.36 39.19 -35.04
CA PRO A 63 26.79 37.80 -35.20
C PRO A 63 28.04 37.72 -36.09
N SER A 64 29.14 37.16 -35.58
CA SER A 64 30.34 36.85 -36.36
C SER A 64 30.36 35.35 -36.73
N GLY A 65 31.13 35.02 -37.78
CA GLY A 65 31.32 33.62 -38.19
C GLY A 65 31.91 32.74 -37.08
N GLU A 66 32.79 33.31 -36.25
CA GLU A 66 33.38 32.64 -35.07
C GLU A 66 32.31 32.35 -34.01
N TYR A 67 31.40 33.28 -33.79
CA TYR A 67 30.29 33.10 -32.85
C TYR A 67 29.36 31.96 -33.29
N ILE A 68 28.99 31.90 -34.57
CA ILE A 68 28.16 30.83 -35.13
C ILE A 68 28.88 29.47 -35.00
N ALA A 69 30.20 29.42 -35.22
CA ALA A 69 30.98 28.19 -35.05
C ALA A 69 30.96 27.70 -33.58
N ARG A 70 31.07 28.59 -32.60
CA ARG A 70 30.99 28.25 -31.16
C ARG A 70 29.61 27.79 -30.76
N LEU A 71 28.55 28.42 -31.23
CA LEU A 71 27.17 27.94 -31.02
C LEU A 71 26.94 26.55 -31.62
N SER A 72 27.50 26.30 -32.82
CA SER A 72 27.43 24.98 -33.44
C SER A 72 28.14 23.92 -32.62
N THR A 73 29.28 24.26 -31.99
CA THR A 73 30.01 23.36 -31.11
C THR A 73 29.20 23.07 -29.84
N LEU A 74 28.67 24.10 -29.17
CA LEU A 74 27.83 23.95 -27.99
C LEU A 74 26.57 23.11 -28.29
N ARG A 75 25.95 23.30 -29.46
CA ARG A 75 24.81 22.48 -29.90
C ARG A 75 25.19 21.00 -30.04
N ARG A 76 26.37 20.68 -30.60
CA ARG A 76 26.85 19.29 -30.71
C ARG A 76 27.12 18.66 -29.34
N GLU A 77 27.69 19.44 -28.43
CA GLU A 77 27.91 18.98 -27.04
C GLU A 77 26.61 18.75 -26.28
N ALA A 78 25.61 19.64 -26.45
CA ALA A 78 24.28 19.45 -25.88
C ALA A 78 23.60 18.17 -26.40
N VAL A 79 23.76 17.86 -27.70
CA VAL A 79 23.28 16.57 -28.25
C VAL A 79 24.04 15.39 -27.69
N ALA A 80 25.35 15.49 -27.48
CA ALA A 80 26.17 14.46 -26.88
C ALA A 80 25.77 14.23 -25.42
N LEU A 81 25.50 15.28 -24.64
CA LEU A 81 25.02 15.25 -23.27
C LEU A 81 23.64 14.54 -23.20
N ALA A 82 22.70 14.91 -24.05
CA ALA A 82 21.38 14.27 -24.12
C ALA A 82 21.52 12.75 -24.40
N LYS A 83 22.45 12.36 -25.28
CA LYS A 83 22.75 10.95 -25.54
C LYS A 83 23.36 10.23 -24.33
N ALA A 84 24.25 10.90 -23.59
CA ALA A 84 24.85 10.36 -22.38
C ALA A 84 23.80 10.20 -21.28
N THR A 85 22.91 11.17 -21.10
CA THR A 85 21.78 11.10 -20.15
C THR A 85 20.87 9.91 -20.46
N LYS A 86 20.50 9.72 -21.73
CA LYS A 86 19.67 8.57 -22.10
C LYS A 86 20.36 7.23 -21.81
N LYS A 87 21.65 7.12 -22.12
CA LYS A 87 22.43 5.90 -21.81
C LYS A 87 22.47 5.63 -20.29
N PHE A 88 22.60 6.67 -19.49
CA PHE A 88 22.59 6.55 -18.04
C PHE A 88 21.22 6.09 -17.53
N SER A 89 20.12 6.65 -18.04
CA SER A 89 18.75 6.20 -17.72
C SER A 89 18.58 4.72 -18.05
N ASP A 90 18.90 4.30 -19.27
CA ASP A 90 18.83 2.90 -19.71
C ASP A 90 19.69 1.97 -18.81
N ALA A 91 20.88 2.44 -18.38
CA ALA A 91 21.76 1.67 -17.50
C ALA A 91 21.19 1.53 -16.09
N THR A 92 20.52 2.57 -15.56
CA THR A 92 19.87 2.54 -14.24
C THR A 92 18.71 1.55 -14.24
N GLU A 93 17.85 1.56 -15.25
CA GLU A 93 16.75 0.60 -15.41
C GLU A 93 17.28 -0.85 -15.52
N ASN A 94 18.35 -1.05 -16.31
CA ASN A 94 19.00 -2.35 -16.43
C ASN A 94 19.62 -2.83 -15.11
N TYR A 95 20.16 -1.92 -14.30
CA TYR A 95 20.70 -2.24 -12.97
C TYR A 95 19.59 -2.70 -12.02
N ILE A 96 18.47 -1.99 -11.99
CA ILE A 96 17.28 -2.37 -11.20
C ILE A 96 16.78 -3.73 -11.66
N MET A 97 16.68 -3.96 -12.97
CA MET A 97 16.25 -5.25 -13.52
C MET A 97 17.19 -6.39 -13.12
N ALA A 98 18.50 -6.16 -13.17
CA ALA A 98 19.50 -7.16 -12.75
C ALA A 98 19.36 -7.47 -11.25
N TYR A 99 19.08 -6.47 -10.42
CA TYR A 99 18.80 -6.66 -9.00
C TYR A 99 17.55 -7.53 -8.80
N LEU A 100 16.43 -7.23 -9.47
CA LEU A 100 15.19 -8.03 -9.38
C LEU A 100 15.42 -9.48 -9.83
N ILE A 101 16.16 -9.70 -10.92
CA ILE A 101 16.55 -11.04 -11.37
C ILE A 101 17.38 -11.77 -10.31
N SER A 102 18.24 -11.06 -9.57
CA SER A 102 19.04 -11.67 -8.50
C SER A 102 18.21 -12.17 -7.31
N LEU A 103 17.00 -11.65 -7.12
CA LEU A 103 16.05 -12.11 -6.10
C LEU A 103 15.29 -13.38 -6.52
N ALA A 104 15.20 -13.66 -7.81
CA ALA A 104 14.59 -14.87 -8.34
C ALA A 104 15.54 -16.07 -8.23
N SER A 105 14.97 -17.25 -7.99
CA SER A 105 15.77 -18.48 -8.02
C SER A 105 16.18 -18.82 -9.45
N PRO A 106 17.40 -19.32 -9.68
CA PRO A 106 17.85 -19.69 -11.03
C PRO A 106 16.96 -20.79 -11.65
N TRP A 107 16.68 -20.68 -12.94
CA TRP A 107 15.92 -21.66 -13.73
C TRP A 107 14.45 -21.85 -13.33
N THR A 108 13.91 -20.97 -12.51
CA THR A 108 12.50 -21.01 -12.08
C THR A 108 11.58 -20.28 -13.06
N LEU A 109 10.27 -20.48 -12.87
CA LEU A 109 9.23 -19.72 -13.55
C LEU A 109 9.40 -18.21 -13.35
N GLU A 110 9.75 -17.78 -12.14
CA GLU A 110 9.98 -16.37 -11.77
C GLU A 110 11.00 -15.70 -12.70
N GLN A 111 12.13 -16.35 -12.93
CA GLN A 111 13.17 -15.83 -13.82
C GLN A 111 12.69 -15.74 -15.27
N LYS A 112 11.92 -16.73 -15.73
CA LYS A 112 11.34 -16.72 -17.09
C LYS A 112 10.34 -15.57 -17.26
N MET A 113 9.45 -15.38 -16.29
CA MET A 113 8.47 -14.31 -16.30
C MET A 113 9.13 -12.93 -16.19
N LEU A 114 10.15 -12.75 -15.33
CA LEU A 114 10.94 -11.53 -15.29
C LEU A 114 11.62 -11.22 -16.62
N SER A 115 12.12 -12.24 -17.31
CA SER A 115 12.73 -12.04 -18.64
C SER A 115 11.68 -11.63 -19.68
N HIS A 116 10.50 -12.26 -19.67
CA HIS A 116 9.39 -11.92 -20.54
C HIS A 116 8.90 -10.49 -20.32
N PHE A 117 8.70 -10.09 -19.06
CA PHE A 117 8.21 -8.77 -18.67
C PHE A 117 9.30 -7.70 -18.51
N SER A 118 10.54 -7.98 -18.96
CA SER A 118 11.69 -7.10 -18.73
C SER A 118 11.43 -5.65 -19.17
N ASP A 119 10.84 -5.43 -20.34
CA ASP A 119 10.61 -4.10 -20.87
C ASP A 119 9.52 -3.36 -20.09
N GLU A 120 8.48 -4.08 -19.63
CA GLU A 120 7.42 -3.51 -18.81
C GLU A 120 7.93 -3.13 -17.40
N VAL A 121 8.76 -3.96 -16.80
CA VAL A 121 9.40 -3.66 -15.51
C VAL A 121 10.31 -2.44 -15.62
N LYS A 122 11.10 -2.33 -16.70
CA LYS A 122 11.93 -1.14 -16.96
C LYS A 122 11.08 0.11 -17.16
N ARG A 123 9.98 0.02 -17.90
CA ARG A 123 9.06 1.13 -18.09
C ARG A 123 8.45 1.60 -16.75
N ILE A 124 8.07 0.69 -15.86
CA ILE A 124 7.60 1.01 -14.51
C ILE A 124 8.72 1.70 -13.72
N ALA A 125 9.94 1.14 -13.76
CA ALA A 125 11.09 1.74 -13.09
C ALA A 125 11.39 3.14 -13.62
N GLY A 126 11.40 3.36 -14.93
CA GLY A 126 11.59 4.67 -15.54
C GLY A 126 10.54 5.68 -15.08
N ASN A 127 9.26 5.32 -15.08
CA ASN A 127 8.19 6.21 -14.61
C ASN A 127 8.36 6.64 -13.15
N VAL A 128 8.81 5.75 -12.28
CA VAL A 128 9.06 6.06 -10.85
C VAL A 128 10.33 6.91 -10.68
N LEU A 129 11.37 6.64 -11.48
CA LEU A 129 12.62 7.41 -11.46
C LEU A 129 12.44 8.84 -11.98
N ASP A 130 11.52 9.06 -12.91
CA ASP A 130 11.22 10.35 -13.50
C ASP A 130 10.24 11.18 -12.64
N ASP A 131 9.62 10.60 -11.63
CA ASP A 131 8.70 11.29 -10.71
C ASP A 131 9.47 12.06 -9.63
N GLU A 132 9.57 13.39 -9.81
CA GLU A 132 10.24 14.32 -8.89
C GLU A 132 9.64 14.33 -7.47
N THR A 133 8.42 13.81 -7.28
CA THR A 133 7.75 13.76 -5.97
C THR A 133 8.17 12.55 -5.14
N THR A 134 8.86 11.59 -5.74
CA THR A 134 9.31 10.36 -5.09
C THR A 134 10.51 10.64 -4.17
N ASP A 135 10.40 10.23 -2.89
CA ASP A 135 11.53 10.28 -1.96
C ASP A 135 12.64 9.31 -2.45
N GLU A 136 13.85 9.82 -2.64
CA GLU A 136 15.02 9.08 -3.14
C GLU A 136 15.26 7.76 -2.39
N ARG A 137 14.96 7.71 -1.09
CA ARG A 137 15.13 6.50 -0.26
C ARG A 137 14.09 5.42 -0.56
N SER A 138 12.94 5.82 -1.07
CA SER A 138 11.78 4.94 -1.28
C SER A 138 11.66 4.42 -2.71
N VAL A 139 12.50 4.88 -3.65
CA VAL A 139 12.38 4.59 -5.09
C VAL A 139 12.28 3.09 -5.37
N LEU A 140 13.21 2.29 -4.87
CA LEU A 140 13.23 0.85 -5.14
C LEU A 140 11.99 0.15 -4.58
N ARG A 141 11.56 0.52 -3.36
CA ARG A 141 10.33 0.01 -2.78
C ARG A 141 9.11 0.36 -3.63
N ILE A 142 9.00 1.61 -4.09
CA ILE A 142 7.87 2.07 -4.91
C ILE A 142 7.83 1.31 -6.24
N ILE A 143 8.97 1.10 -6.89
CA ILE A 143 9.06 0.28 -8.11
C ILE A 143 8.52 -1.14 -7.84
N MET A 144 8.94 -1.77 -6.75
CA MET A 144 8.47 -3.11 -6.40
C MET A 144 6.98 -3.14 -6.05
N GLU A 145 6.47 -2.13 -5.33
CA GLU A 145 5.04 -1.99 -5.01
C GLU A 145 4.21 -1.84 -6.28
N GLU A 146 4.66 -1.03 -7.23
CA GLU A 146 3.97 -0.85 -8.51
C GLU A 146 4.01 -2.14 -9.34
N CYS A 147 5.16 -2.80 -9.45
CA CYS A 147 5.25 -4.10 -10.11
C CYS A 147 4.32 -5.14 -9.47
N TYR A 148 4.26 -5.20 -8.15
CA TYR A 148 3.33 -6.07 -7.43
C TYR A 148 1.86 -5.74 -7.75
N ALA A 149 1.50 -4.45 -7.77
CA ALA A 149 0.15 -4.02 -8.12
C ALA A 149 -0.22 -4.41 -9.55
N GLN A 150 0.69 -4.22 -10.51
CA GLN A 150 0.51 -4.60 -11.92
C GLN A 150 0.43 -6.13 -12.11
N ALA A 151 1.15 -6.91 -11.32
CA ALA A 151 1.08 -8.37 -11.35
C ALA A 151 -0.23 -8.91 -10.76
N LEU A 152 -0.78 -8.22 -9.75
CA LEU A 152 -2.00 -8.62 -9.06
C LEU A 152 -3.28 -8.21 -9.81
N CYS A 153 -3.24 -7.12 -10.58
CA CYS A 153 -4.38 -6.59 -11.32
C CYS A 153 -4.62 -7.41 -12.60
N THR A 154 -5.85 -7.87 -12.82
CA THR A 154 -6.22 -8.63 -14.03
C THR A 154 -5.97 -7.87 -15.34
N SER A 155 -6.09 -6.54 -15.32
CA SER A 155 -5.74 -5.67 -16.46
C SER A 155 -4.29 -5.16 -16.42
N GLY A 156 -3.51 -5.58 -15.41
CA GLY A 156 -2.15 -5.09 -15.19
C GLY A 156 -1.17 -5.55 -16.27
N THR A 157 -0.12 -4.76 -16.48
CA THR A 157 0.89 -5.05 -17.51
C THR A 157 1.74 -6.28 -17.18
N LEU A 158 1.88 -6.61 -15.90
CA LEU A 158 2.64 -7.76 -15.40
C LEU A 158 1.74 -8.94 -14.99
N HIS A 159 0.47 -8.96 -15.40
CA HIS A 159 -0.42 -10.06 -15.08
C HIS A 159 0.04 -11.35 -15.77
N SER A 160 0.03 -12.46 -15.02
CA SER A 160 0.55 -13.76 -15.48
C SER A 160 -0.15 -14.31 -16.74
N ASP A 161 -1.42 -13.97 -16.96
CA ASP A 161 -2.16 -14.45 -18.14
C ASP A 161 -1.50 -14.01 -19.44
N LYS A 162 -0.89 -12.80 -19.49
CA LYS A 162 -0.13 -12.33 -20.66
C LYS A 162 1.07 -13.22 -20.99
N TYR A 163 1.72 -13.75 -19.95
CA TYR A 163 2.80 -14.72 -20.14
C TYR A 163 2.28 -16.08 -20.62
N PHE A 164 1.12 -16.51 -20.11
CA PHE A 164 0.51 -17.77 -20.55
C PHE A 164 0.00 -17.68 -22.00
N GLU A 165 -0.61 -16.57 -22.39
CA GLU A 165 -1.00 -16.30 -23.78
C GLU A 165 0.22 -16.36 -24.70
N PHE A 166 1.33 -15.69 -24.35
CA PHE A 166 2.58 -15.76 -25.10
C PHE A 166 3.12 -17.20 -25.20
N LEU A 167 3.05 -18.00 -24.14
CA LEU A 167 3.47 -19.39 -24.18
C LEU A 167 2.59 -20.24 -25.10
N GLU A 168 1.27 -20.03 -25.08
CA GLU A 168 0.32 -20.74 -25.95
C GLU A 168 0.56 -20.41 -27.43
N GLU A 169 0.88 -19.14 -27.75
CA GLU A 169 1.23 -18.73 -29.12
C GLU A 169 2.57 -19.28 -29.61
N THR A 170 3.53 -19.50 -28.72
CA THR A 170 4.90 -19.89 -29.06
C THR A 170 5.21 -21.36 -28.79
N SER A 171 4.32 -22.08 -28.11
CA SER A 171 4.51 -23.49 -27.75
C SER A 171 4.09 -24.39 -28.92
N PHE A 172 4.87 -25.46 -29.15
CA PHE A 172 4.48 -26.56 -30.02
C PHE A 172 3.64 -27.63 -29.29
N GLU A 173 3.21 -27.37 -28.06
CA GLU A 173 2.29 -28.27 -27.36
C GLU A 173 0.93 -28.24 -28.08
N GLU A 174 0.33 -29.40 -28.29
CA GLU A 174 -1.00 -29.50 -28.88
C GLU A 174 -1.99 -28.68 -28.05
N PRO A 175 -2.77 -27.78 -28.68
CA PRO A 175 -3.79 -27.03 -27.99
C PRO A 175 -4.79 -27.99 -27.33
N VAL A 176 -5.29 -27.65 -26.16
CA VAL A 176 -6.34 -28.44 -25.47
C VAL A 176 -7.62 -28.45 -26.31
N ASP A 177 -7.90 -27.31 -26.92
CA ASP A 177 -9.03 -27.10 -27.81
C ASP A 177 -8.52 -26.93 -29.25
N PRO A 178 -9.06 -27.67 -30.23
CA PRO A 178 -8.75 -27.42 -31.61
C PRO A 178 -9.30 -26.09 -32.11
N ASP A 179 -8.71 -25.54 -33.16
CA ASP A 179 -9.14 -24.28 -33.75
C ASP A 179 -10.63 -24.33 -34.16
N PHE A 180 -11.34 -23.29 -33.78
CA PHE A 180 -12.79 -23.14 -34.05
C PHE A 180 -13.08 -23.28 -35.55
N GLU A 181 -14.10 -24.09 -35.91
CA GLU A 181 -14.50 -24.43 -37.28
C GLU A 181 -13.51 -25.30 -38.08
N SER A 182 -12.46 -25.85 -37.43
CA SER A 182 -11.61 -26.89 -38.04
C SER A 182 -12.32 -28.25 -38.08
N GLU A 183 -11.88 -29.20 -38.95
CA GLU A 183 -12.39 -30.56 -38.91
C GLU A 183 -12.13 -31.22 -37.55
N GLU A 184 -10.98 -30.94 -36.95
CA GLU A 184 -10.58 -31.40 -35.61
C GLU A 184 -11.49 -30.87 -34.51
N TYR A 185 -11.96 -29.65 -34.63
CA TYR A 185 -12.94 -29.07 -33.73
C TYR A 185 -14.28 -29.85 -33.76
N TYR A 186 -14.80 -30.13 -34.95
CA TYR A 186 -16.06 -30.87 -35.06
C TYR A 186 -15.91 -32.33 -34.60
N GLU A 187 -14.77 -32.96 -34.85
CA GLU A 187 -14.46 -34.29 -34.32
C GLU A 187 -14.38 -34.28 -32.79
N HIS A 188 -13.72 -33.28 -32.24
CA HIS A 188 -13.59 -33.08 -30.80
C HIS A 188 -14.95 -32.90 -30.12
N GLU A 189 -15.80 -31.97 -30.61
CA GLU A 189 -17.14 -31.75 -30.12
C GLU A 189 -18.01 -33.03 -30.21
N ASN A 190 -17.90 -33.75 -31.32
CA ASN A 190 -18.63 -35.01 -31.49
C ASN A 190 -18.16 -36.09 -30.50
N ARG A 191 -16.86 -36.18 -30.24
CA ARG A 191 -16.30 -37.12 -29.24
C ARG A 191 -16.73 -36.73 -27.82
N LEU A 192 -16.75 -35.45 -27.47
CA LEU A 192 -17.25 -34.98 -26.20
C LEU A 192 -18.73 -35.34 -25.98
N ALA A 193 -19.53 -35.29 -27.06
CA ALA A 193 -20.96 -35.55 -26.96
C ALA A 193 -21.32 -37.06 -26.88
N ILE A 194 -20.46 -37.97 -27.45
CA ILE A 194 -20.82 -39.37 -27.61
C ILE A 194 -20.00 -40.30 -26.71
N ASN A 195 -18.82 -39.86 -26.22
CA ASN A 195 -17.89 -40.71 -25.52
C ASN A 195 -17.61 -40.15 -24.10
N ASP A 196 -18.31 -40.71 -23.11
CA ASP A 196 -18.18 -40.27 -21.70
C ASP A 196 -16.76 -40.36 -21.18
N SER A 197 -16.01 -41.41 -21.55
CA SER A 197 -14.62 -41.59 -21.13
C SER A 197 -13.67 -40.55 -21.74
N TYR A 198 -13.94 -40.11 -22.97
CA TYR A 198 -13.21 -39.01 -23.58
C TYR A 198 -13.54 -37.67 -22.91
N ALA A 199 -14.81 -37.41 -22.64
CA ALA A 199 -15.27 -36.23 -21.94
C ALA A 199 -14.67 -36.12 -20.53
N GLU A 200 -14.63 -37.24 -19.79
CA GLU A 200 -13.99 -37.27 -18.46
C GLU A 200 -12.48 -36.99 -18.55
N ALA A 201 -11.79 -37.59 -19.49
CA ALA A 201 -10.36 -37.36 -19.70
C ALA A 201 -10.05 -35.91 -20.08
N TYR A 202 -10.87 -35.31 -20.93
CA TYR A 202 -10.78 -33.90 -21.31
C TYR A 202 -11.03 -32.98 -20.12
N CYS A 203 -12.09 -33.20 -19.33
CA CYS A 203 -12.34 -32.42 -18.12
C CYS A 203 -11.16 -32.46 -17.14
N VAL A 204 -10.60 -33.65 -16.89
CA VAL A 204 -9.41 -33.82 -16.03
C VAL A 204 -8.20 -33.06 -16.59
N GLN A 205 -8.01 -33.04 -17.91
CA GLN A 205 -6.92 -32.29 -18.55
C GLN A 205 -7.12 -30.78 -18.39
N CYS A 206 -8.33 -30.26 -18.61
CA CYS A 206 -8.67 -28.85 -18.40
C CYS A 206 -8.48 -28.43 -16.94
N GLU A 207 -8.95 -29.26 -16.00
CA GLU A 207 -8.78 -29.00 -14.55
C GLU A 207 -7.29 -28.93 -14.20
N ARG A 208 -6.47 -29.87 -14.64
CA ARG A 208 -5.02 -29.87 -14.40
C ARG A 208 -4.33 -28.66 -15.03
N LYS A 209 -4.75 -28.23 -16.22
CA LYS A 209 -4.22 -27.01 -16.86
C LYS A 209 -4.59 -25.77 -16.05
N ALA A 210 -5.83 -25.67 -15.60
CA ALA A 210 -6.30 -24.56 -14.75
C ALA A 210 -5.57 -24.53 -13.39
N GLU A 211 -5.43 -25.66 -12.71
CA GLU A 211 -4.69 -25.78 -11.47
C GLU A 211 -3.22 -25.36 -11.63
N ARG A 212 -2.58 -25.78 -12.72
CA ARG A 212 -1.20 -25.42 -13.03
C ARG A 212 -1.06 -23.90 -13.25
N LYS A 213 -1.96 -23.29 -14.04
CA LYS A 213 -1.97 -21.84 -14.26
C LYS A 213 -2.16 -21.07 -12.94
N GLU A 214 -3.06 -21.54 -12.07
CA GLU A 214 -3.29 -20.89 -10.78
C GLU A 214 -2.07 -21.02 -9.86
N GLN A 215 -1.44 -22.18 -9.79
CA GLN A 215 -0.19 -22.36 -9.04
C GLN A 215 0.92 -21.44 -9.57
N GLN A 216 1.07 -21.33 -10.87
CA GLN A 216 2.07 -20.46 -11.48
C GLN A 216 1.78 -18.97 -11.23
N ARG A 217 0.49 -18.59 -11.20
CA ARG A 217 0.07 -17.24 -10.79
C ARG A 217 0.45 -16.95 -9.35
N GLU A 218 0.19 -17.88 -8.43
CA GLU A 218 0.56 -17.75 -7.02
C GLU A 218 2.08 -17.64 -6.84
N GLU A 219 2.88 -18.43 -7.57
CA GLU A 219 4.34 -18.35 -7.56
C GLU A 219 4.83 -16.96 -8.00
N TRP A 220 4.24 -16.41 -9.07
CA TRP A 220 4.57 -15.09 -9.59
C TRP A 220 4.24 -13.96 -8.60
N ILE A 221 3.05 -13.98 -8.02
CA ILE A 221 2.68 -13.01 -6.98
C ILE A 221 3.57 -13.18 -5.74
N GLY A 222 3.83 -14.42 -5.33
CA GLY A 222 4.72 -14.76 -4.23
C GLY A 222 6.15 -14.25 -4.43
N PHE A 223 6.65 -14.20 -5.67
CA PHE A 223 7.94 -13.58 -5.99
C PHE A 223 7.96 -12.09 -5.57
N TRP A 224 6.96 -11.32 -5.97
CA TRP A 224 6.87 -9.89 -5.64
C TRP A 224 6.73 -9.65 -4.14
N VAL A 225 5.95 -10.47 -3.45
CA VAL A 225 5.83 -10.42 -1.97
C VAL A 225 7.19 -10.64 -1.31
N ARG A 226 7.96 -11.62 -1.76
CA ARG A 226 9.32 -11.88 -1.25
C ARG A 226 10.29 -10.76 -1.62
N ALA A 227 10.20 -10.18 -2.83
CA ALA A 227 11.01 -9.06 -3.27
C ALA A 227 10.79 -7.85 -2.35
N LEU A 228 9.54 -7.50 -2.07
CA LEU A 228 9.17 -6.42 -1.15
C LEU A 228 9.73 -6.66 0.28
N SER A 229 9.66 -7.89 0.79
CA SER A 229 10.20 -8.22 2.11
C SER A 229 11.73 -8.15 2.18
N LYS A 230 12.41 -8.28 1.04
CA LYS A 230 13.87 -8.22 0.89
C LYS A 230 14.38 -6.85 0.40
N CYS A 231 13.50 -5.87 0.22
CA CYS A 231 13.92 -4.52 -0.14
C CYS A 231 14.96 -4.00 0.87
N PRO A 232 16.16 -3.55 0.43
CA PRO A 232 17.28 -3.32 1.35
C PRO A 232 17.02 -2.24 2.39
N ASP A 233 16.49 -1.10 1.98
CA ASP A 233 16.35 0.07 2.86
C ASP A 233 14.97 0.15 3.52
N GLU A 234 13.93 -0.29 2.81
CA GLU A 234 12.55 -0.19 3.24
C GLU A 234 11.77 -1.50 3.04
N PRO A 235 12.12 -2.58 3.79
CA PRO A 235 11.47 -3.87 3.64
C PRO A 235 9.99 -3.77 4.02
N THR A 236 9.12 -4.33 3.17
CA THR A 236 7.67 -4.36 3.36
C THR A 236 7.19 -5.81 3.53
N THR A 237 6.66 -6.14 4.70
CA THR A 237 6.12 -7.47 4.98
C THR A 237 4.61 -7.47 4.80
N LEU A 238 4.12 -8.23 3.83
CA LEU A 238 2.70 -8.34 3.50
C LEU A 238 2.10 -9.62 4.08
N PHE A 239 0.81 -9.57 4.42
CA PHE A 239 0.01 -10.77 4.65
C PHE A 239 -0.29 -11.41 3.30
N TYR A 240 0.31 -12.56 3.06
CA TYR A 240 0.12 -13.34 1.84
C TYR A 240 -0.10 -14.81 2.18
N PRO A 241 -1.37 -15.24 2.36
CA PRO A 241 -1.66 -16.61 2.75
C PRO A 241 -1.27 -17.57 1.62
N PRO A 242 -0.37 -18.55 1.86
CA PRO A 242 -0.15 -19.62 0.91
C PRO A 242 -1.43 -20.47 0.80
N ALA A 243 -1.95 -20.66 -0.42
CA ALA A 243 -3.20 -21.38 -0.68
C ALA A 243 -3.20 -22.80 -0.10
N SER A 244 -2.04 -23.46 -0.11
CA SER A 244 -1.87 -24.80 0.44
C SER A 244 -1.99 -24.87 1.97
N ARG A 245 -1.77 -23.77 2.68
CA ARG A 245 -1.75 -23.75 4.16
C ARG A 245 -3.00 -23.19 4.80
N LEU A 246 -3.61 -22.20 4.14
CA LEU A 246 -4.75 -21.48 4.70
C LEU A 246 -5.81 -21.20 3.63
N PRO A 247 -6.43 -22.23 3.04
CA PRO A 247 -7.38 -22.07 1.93
C PRO A 247 -8.58 -21.19 2.29
N ASN A 248 -8.86 -21.01 3.60
CA ASN A 248 -9.96 -20.20 4.10
C ASN A 248 -9.54 -18.80 4.59
N CYS A 249 -8.27 -18.42 4.43
CA CYS A 249 -7.80 -17.10 4.82
C CYS A 249 -8.09 -16.06 3.73
N HIS A 250 -9.36 -15.67 3.63
CA HIS A 250 -9.73 -14.53 2.79
C HIS A 250 -9.38 -13.24 3.54
N LEU A 251 -8.41 -12.49 3.01
CA LEU A 251 -8.15 -11.14 3.50
C LEU A 251 -9.37 -10.27 3.19
N ALA A 252 -10.08 -9.86 4.24
CA ALA A 252 -11.23 -8.99 4.13
C ALA A 252 -10.87 -7.66 3.47
N GLU A 253 -11.87 -7.02 2.86
CA GLU A 253 -11.73 -5.65 2.37
C GLU A 253 -11.27 -4.73 3.52
N VAL A 254 -10.29 -3.86 3.24
CA VAL A 254 -9.76 -2.90 4.22
C VAL A 254 -10.47 -1.57 4.04
N PRO A 255 -10.92 -0.88 5.12
CA PRO A 255 -11.51 0.44 5.00
C PRO A 255 -10.48 1.43 4.46
N ARG A 256 -10.94 2.47 3.77
CA ARG A 256 -10.08 3.49 3.16
C ARG A 256 -9.09 4.10 4.15
N TYR A 257 -9.53 4.35 5.39
CA TYR A 257 -8.69 4.94 6.42
C TYR A 257 -8.50 4.00 7.60
N LEU A 258 -7.26 3.92 8.04
CA LEU A 258 -6.89 3.29 9.31
C LEU A 258 -6.19 4.32 10.20
N PHE A 259 -6.40 4.17 11.49
CA PHE A 259 -5.94 5.10 12.53
C PHE A 259 -5.12 4.36 13.58
N ARG A 260 -4.10 5.04 14.11
CA ARG A 260 -3.27 4.53 15.21
C ARG A 260 -2.95 5.66 16.16
N ALA A 261 -3.23 5.50 17.46
CA ALA A 261 -2.71 6.42 18.48
C ALA A 261 -1.40 5.90 19.04
N PHE A 262 -0.44 6.80 19.25
CA PHE A 262 0.86 6.48 19.81
C PHE A 262 1.45 7.64 20.64
N ASP A 263 2.39 7.32 21.50
CA ASP A 263 3.24 8.20 22.27
C ASP A 263 4.59 7.53 22.51
N LYS A 264 5.46 8.13 23.30
CA LYS A 264 6.79 7.59 23.61
C LYS A 264 6.80 6.27 24.39
N GLU A 265 5.69 5.87 25.01
CA GLU A 265 5.53 4.57 25.69
C GLU A 265 4.94 3.50 24.77
N SER A 266 4.70 3.84 23.51
CA SER A 266 4.19 2.87 22.54
C SER A 266 5.27 1.85 22.22
N SER A 267 4.86 0.57 22.13
CA SER A 267 5.77 -0.50 21.73
C SER A 267 6.25 -0.30 20.30
N GLY A 268 7.50 -0.62 20.04
CA GLY A 268 8.11 -0.42 18.74
C GLY A 268 8.48 1.04 18.50
N ARG A 269 8.58 1.42 17.23
CA ARG A 269 8.81 2.80 16.79
C ARG A 269 7.57 3.33 16.10
N SER A 270 7.15 4.54 16.45
CA SER A 270 6.07 5.24 15.74
C SER A 270 6.44 6.73 15.67
N ASP A 271 6.59 7.24 14.47
CA ASP A 271 6.91 8.65 14.19
C ASP A 271 6.15 9.18 12.96
N HIS A 272 6.57 10.30 12.38
CA HIS A 272 5.93 10.91 11.21
C HIS A 272 6.18 10.17 9.88
N HIS A 273 7.08 9.21 9.85
CA HIS A 273 7.51 8.52 8.62
C HIS A 273 7.31 7.01 8.69
N VAL A 274 7.48 6.44 9.88
CA VAL A 274 7.56 5.00 10.07
C VAL A 274 6.79 4.55 11.29
N VAL A 275 6.06 3.44 11.14
CA VAL A 275 5.59 2.61 12.24
C VAL A 275 6.27 1.25 12.13
N ALA A 276 7.06 0.87 13.15
CA ALA A 276 7.79 -0.39 13.17
C ALA A 276 7.45 -1.20 14.42
N SER A 277 7.34 -2.51 14.26
CA SER A 277 7.12 -3.43 15.37
C SER A 277 8.32 -3.48 16.33
N ALA A 278 8.12 -3.95 17.55
CA ALA A 278 9.19 -4.11 18.50
C ALA A 278 10.26 -5.11 18.02
N GLU A 279 9.86 -6.18 17.33
CA GLU A 279 10.77 -7.17 16.74
C GLU A 279 11.63 -6.56 15.62
N SER A 280 11.07 -5.64 14.83
CA SER A 280 11.80 -5.00 13.72
C SER A 280 12.86 -4.00 14.15
N ILE A 281 12.79 -3.49 15.38
CA ILE A 281 13.78 -2.56 15.93
C ILE A 281 14.98 -3.30 16.51
N SER A 282 14.76 -4.50 17.07
CA SER A 282 15.83 -5.36 17.55
C SER A 282 16.56 -5.93 16.33
N ALA A 283 17.78 -5.40 16.05
CA ALA A 283 18.55 -5.53 14.82
C ALA A 283 18.89 -6.96 14.34
N GLU A 284 18.35 -8.01 14.95
CA GLU A 284 18.85 -9.38 14.78
C GLU A 284 18.00 -10.29 13.90
N SER A 285 16.84 -9.87 13.35
CA SER A 285 16.02 -10.94 12.82
C SER A 285 15.39 -10.71 11.45
N ASP A 286 15.79 -11.56 10.50
CA ASP A 286 14.97 -11.96 9.35
C ASP A 286 13.56 -12.40 9.76
N ARG A 287 13.34 -12.70 11.05
CA ARG A 287 12.03 -13.04 11.62
C ARG A 287 11.02 -11.90 11.49
N SER A 288 11.45 -10.65 11.67
CA SER A 288 10.55 -9.49 11.53
C SER A 288 10.04 -9.31 10.10
N ARG A 289 10.76 -9.87 9.11
CA ARG A 289 10.40 -9.86 7.69
C ARG A 289 9.60 -11.10 7.27
N THR A 290 9.32 -12.01 8.21
CA THR A 290 8.57 -13.24 7.93
C THR A 290 7.09 -13.01 8.17
N ASP A 291 6.27 -13.22 7.14
CA ASP A 291 4.81 -13.12 7.23
C ASP A 291 4.25 -14.09 8.28
N LEU A 292 3.34 -13.58 9.12
CA LEU A 292 2.59 -14.37 10.11
C LEU A 292 1.95 -15.63 9.49
N LEU A 293 1.40 -15.50 8.28
CA LEU A 293 0.68 -16.58 7.59
C LEU A 293 1.62 -17.65 7.04
N SER A 294 2.92 -17.36 6.88
CA SER A 294 3.93 -18.32 6.44
C SER A 294 4.60 -19.07 7.60
N ARG A 295 4.44 -18.59 8.84
CA ARG A 295 5.01 -19.23 10.04
C ARG A 295 4.27 -20.53 10.41
N PRO A 296 4.87 -21.42 11.22
CA PRO A 296 4.16 -22.58 11.76
C PRO A 296 2.88 -22.14 12.50
N PRO A 297 1.74 -22.84 12.32
CA PRO A 297 0.45 -22.45 12.91
C PRO A 297 0.49 -22.19 14.42
N LYS A 298 1.23 -22.99 15.17
CA LYS A 298 1.43 -22.80 16.61
C LYS A 298 2.08 -21.48 16.98
N GLU A 299 3.11 -21.08 16.24
CA GLU A 299 3.81 -19.83 16.46
C GLU A 299 2.91 -18.65 16.11
N SER A 300 2.25 -18.71 14.96
CA SER A 300 1.32 -17.67 14.49
C SER A 300 0.16 -17.46 15.45
N THR A 301 -0.46 -18.53 15.90
CA THR A 301 -1.58 -18.49 16.86
C THR A 301 -1.17 -17.85 18.18
N ARG A 302 -0.01 -18.27 18.72
CA ARG A 302 0.52 -17.74 19.97
C ARG A 302 0.88 -16.26 19.84
N MET A 303 1.50 -15.87 18.72
CA MET A 303 1.85 -14.47 18.43
C MET A 303 0.59 -13.61 18.35
N LEU A 304 -0.41 -14.03 17.56
CA LEU A 304 -1.68 -13.32 17.41
C LEU A 304 -2.42 -13.18 18.75
N TYR A 305 -2.47 -14.24 19.55
CA TYR A 305 -3.07 -14.21 20.87
C TYR A 305 -2.37 -13.23 21.80
N LYS A 306 -1.04 -13.31 21.92
CA LYS A 306 -0.25 -12.42 22.78
C LYS A 306 -0.42 -10.95 22.37
N HIS A 307 -0.34 -10.67 21.08
CA HIS A 307 -0.49 -9.32 20.53
C HIS A 307 -1.87 -8.73 20.85
N LEU A 308 -2.93 -9.42 20.45
CA LEU A 308 -4.31 -8.95 20.62
C LEU A 308 -4.80 -8.87 22.07
N LYS A 309 -4.23 -9.70 22.96
CA LYS A 309 -4.50 -9.67 24.41
C LYS A 309 -3.58 -8.71 25.16
N TRP A 310 -2.65 -8.07 24.47
CA TRP A 310 -1.68 -7.13 25.04
C TRP A 310 -0.81 -7.75 26.14
N LEU A 311 -0.49 -9.01 25.99
CA LEU A 311 0.42 -9.70 26.87
C LEU A 311 1.85 -9.29 26.49
N ARG A 312 2.35 -8.24 27.14
CA ARG A 312 3.75 -7.81 27.07
C ARG A 312 4.59 -8.84 27.82
N ALA A 313 4.91 -9.93 27.16
CA ALA A 313 5.86 -10.90 27.65
C ALA A 313 7.25 -10.57 27.08
N GLU A 314 8.26 -11.31 27.52
CA GLU A 314 9.67 -11.22 27.09
C GLU A 314 9.86 -11.40 25.57
N ASP A 315 8.87 -11.98 24.87
CA ASP A 315 8.90 -12.16 23.42
C ASP A 315 8.30 -10.93 22.72
N THR A 316 9.07 -10.27 21.89
CA THR A 316 8.60 -9.26 20.94
C THR A 316 7.89 -9.94 19.77
N ASP A 317 6.95 -9.23 19.13
CA ASP A 317 6.28 -9.69 17.91
C ASP A 317 6.47 -8.69 16.77
N ASN A 318 6.21 -9.13 15.53
CA ASN A 318 6.33 -8.28 14.35
C ASN A 318 5.00 -7.59 13.96
N LEU A 319 4.00 -7.57 14.83
CA LEU A 319 2.67 -7.04 14.55
C LEU A 319 2.52 -5.59 15.07
N MET A 320 1.66 -4.85 14.39
CA MET A 320 1.29 -3.48 14.75
C MET A 320 -0.22 -3.29 14.57
N SER A 321 -0.90 -2.83 15.64
CA SER A 321 -2.35 -2.62 15.63
C SER A 321 -2.74 -1.27 15.05
N TRP A 322 -3.77 -1.29 14.21
CA TRP A 322 -4.49 -0.17 13.63
C TRP A 322 -5.98 -0.32 13.91
N SER A 323 -6.75 0.73 13.79
CA SER A 323 -8.20 0.69 13.92
C SER A 323 -8.86 1.43 12.76
N GLY A 324 -9.92 0.87 12.21
CA GLY A 324 -10.81 1.58 11.28
C GLY A 324 -11.66 2.65 11.97
N SER A 325 -11.73 2.65 13.30
CA SER A 325 -12.57 3.54 14.10
C SER A 325 -11.80 4.74 14.63
N LEU A 326 -11.97 5.90 14.03
CA LEU A 326 -11.42 7.16 14.56
C LEU A 326 -12.00 7.48 15.96
N LEU A 327 -13.27 7.18 16.19
CA LEU A 327 -13.91 7.32 17.51
C LEU A 327 -13.14 6.57 18.60
N TYR A 328 -12.83 5.31 18.35
CA TYR A 328 -12.06 4.49 19.29
C TYR A 328 -10.65 5.04 19.50
N VAL A 329 -9.98 5.46 18.43
CA VAL A 329 -8.59 5.95 18.50
C VAL A 329 -8.51 7.29 19.25
N ILE A 330 -9.46 8.20 19.05
CA ILE A 330 -9.55 9.45 19.84
C ILE A 330 -9.76 9.13 21.33
N GLN A 331 -10.72 8.26 21.65
CA GLN A 331 -10.98 7.88 23.04
C GLN A 331 -9.76 7.17 23.67
N TYR A 332 -9.05 6.36 22.89
CA TYR A 332 -7.82 5.72 23.34
C TYR A 332 -6.68 6.71 23.57
N ALA A 333 -6.53 7.73 22.71
CA ALA A 333 -5.56 8.81 22.90
C ALA A 333 -5.85 9.61 24.18
N ILE A 334 -7.12 9.95 24.45
CA ILE A 334 -7.56 10.62 25.69
C ILE A 334 -7.23 9.75 26.91
N TRP A 335 -7.50 8.45 26.84
CA TRP A 335 -7.17 7.52 27.91
C TRP A 335 -5.66 7.43 28.14
N ARG A 336 -4.82 7.42 27.09
CA ARG A 336 -3.36 7.42 27.23
C ARG A 336 -2.85 8.66 27.94
N CYS A 337 -3.35 9.86 27.59
CA CYS A 337 -3.03 11.09 28.30
C CYS A 337 -3.32 10.98 29.79
N ASN A 338 -4.51 10.47 30.15
CA ASN A 338 -4.90 10.32 31.56
C ASN A 338 -4.07 9.27 32.29
N LYS A 339 -3.84 8.08 31.66
CA LYS A 339 -3.13 6.97 32.27
C LYS A 339 -1.67 7.27 32.56
N HIS A 340 -1.01 7.96 31.63
CA HIS A 340 0.43 8.23 31.69
C HIS A 340 0.75 9.68 32.11
N CYS A 341 -0.28 10.46 32.52
CA CYS A 341 -0.15 11.87 32.90
C CYS A 341 0.59 12.69 31.83
N ARG A 342 0.23 12.47 30.53
CA ARG A 342 0.85 13.14 29.39
C ARG A 342 0.13 14.41 29.00
N ASP A 343 0.88 15.37 28.45
CA ASP A 343 0.29 16.48 27.72
C ASP A 343 -0.37 15.94 26.44
N PRO A 344 -1.57 16.40 26.06
CA PRO A 344 -2.18 16.07 24.78
C PRO A 344 -1.29 16.37 23.55
N ALA A 345 -0.28 17.23 23.68
CA ALA A 345 0.72 17.50 22.67
C ALA A 345 1.70 16.33 22.44
N GLU A 346 1.84 15.43 23.41
CA GLU A 346 2.75 14.28 23.36
C GLU A 346 2.07 12.98 22.92
N VAL A 347 0.75 13.00 22.70
CA VAL A 347 -0.01 11.85 22.20
C VAL A 347 -0.49 12.15 20.79
N TYR A 348 -0.10 11.30 19.86
CA TYR A 348 -0.32 11.49 18.43
C TYR A 348 -1.35 10.49 17.90
N ILE A 349 -2.03 10.90 16.83
CA ILE A 349 -2.89 10.05 16.00
C ILE A 349 -2.33 10.09 14.59
N CYS A 350 -1.97 8.91 14.08
CA CYS A 350 -1.61 8.69 12.68
C CYS A 350 -2.84 8.20 11.93
N ILE A 351 -3.11 8.77 10.77
CA ILE A 351 -4.07 8.30 9.76
C ILE A 351 -3.31 7.88 8.51
N VAL A 352 -3.71 6.75 7.93
CA VAL A 352 -3.18 6.28 6.63
C VAL A 352 -4.32 6.09 5.64
N ASP A 353 -4.10 6.41 4.35
CA ASP A 353 -4.98 6.00 3.25
C ASP A 353 -4.53 4.63 2.75
N THR A 354 -5.30 3.60 3.05
CA THR A 354 -4.94 2.21 2.74
C THR A 354 -4.82 1.91 1.26
N ARG A 355 -5.43 2.74 0.39
CA ARG A 355 -5.32 2.62 -1.08
C ARG A 355 -3.93 2.98 -1.61
N LYS A 356 -3.13 3.71 -0.81
CA LYS A 356 -1.75 4.06 -1.15
C LYS A 356 -0.74 2.98 -0.73
N PHE A 357 -1.22 1.84 -0.25
CA PHE A 357 -0.39 0.71 0.20
C PHE A 357 -0.67 -0.55 -0.62
N PRO A 358 0.32 -1.43 -0.75
CA PRO A 358 0.13 -2.67 -1.46
C PRO A 358 -0.93 -3.55 -0.77
N ARG A 359 -1.67 -4.31 -1.56
CA ARG A 359 -2.64 -5.28 -1.04
C ARG A 359 -1.94 -6.29 -0.14
N GLY A 360 -2.53 -6.56 1.01
CA GLY A 360 -1.93 -7.42 2.04
C GLY A 360 -1.10 -6.66 3.08
N GLN A 361 -0.94 -5.33 2.96
CA GLN A 361 -0.28 -4.53 3.99
C GLN A 361 -1.03 -4.55 5.33
N PHE A 362 -2.35 -4.63 5.27
CA PHE A 362 -3.22 -4.67 6.43
C PHE A 362 -4.13 -5.89 6.36
N ALA A 363 -4.29 -6.58 7.47
CA ALA A 363 -5.21 -7.69 7.62
C ALA A 363 -6.16 -7.47 8.81
N ARG A 364 -7.44 -7.81 8.61
CA ARG A 364 -8.44 -7.74 9.67
C ARG A 364 -8.13 -8.79 10.74
N ASP A 365 -8.11 -8.38 12.03
CA ASP A 365 -7.89 -9.29 13.16
C ASP A 365 -8.84 -10.49 13.13
N LYS A 366 -10.13 -10.25 12.85
CA LYS A 366 -11.13 -11.31 12.77
C LYS A 366 -10.89 -12.31 11.65
N SER A 367 -10.34 -11.89 10.52
CA SER A 367 -9.97 -12.81 9.43
C SER A 367 -8.83 -13.72 9.84
N LEU A 368 -7.81 -13.16 10.50
CA LEU A 368 -6.70 -13.92 11.04
C LEU A 368 -7.15 -14.88 12.16
N LEU A 369 -8.01 -14.40 13.07
CA LEU A 369 -8.56 -15.26 14.14
C LEU A 369 -9.38 -16.44 13.60
N ARG A 370 -10.17 -16.23 12.53
CA ARG A 370 -10.91 -17.31 11.86
C ARG A 370 -9.98 -18.33 11.23
N ALA A 371 -8.90 -17.87 10.57
CA ALA A 371 -7.92 -18.75 9.93
C ALA A 371 -7.22 -19.68 10.93
N TYR A 372 -7.04 -19.25 12.17
CA TYR A 372 -6.36 -20.02 13.22
C TYR A 372 -7.28 -20.61 14.29
N ARG A 373 -8.59 -20.36 14.23
CA ARG A 373 -9.53 -20.78 15.28
C ARG A 373 -9.52 -22.29 15.54
N ASP A 374 -9.39 -23.07 14.49
CA ASP A 374 -9.49 -24.52 14.51
C ASP A 374 -8.11 -25.21 14.45
N ALA A 375 -7.02 -24.45 14.67
CA ALA A 375 -5.68 -25.02 14.70
C ALA A 375 -5.54 -26.00 15.89
N PRO A 376 -4.96 -27.20 15.68
CA PRO A 376 -4.95 -28.28 16.68
C PRO A 376 -4.15 -27.98 17.95
N GLU A 377 -3.41 -26.89 17.97
CA GLU A 377 -2.48 -26.53 19.04
C GLU A 377 -2.98 -25.35 19.91
N ILE A 378 -4.25 -24.99 19.79
CA ILE A 378 -4.87 -23.91 20.56
C ILE A 378 -5.27 -24.42 21.95
N ASP A 379 -4.73 -23.81 23.01
CA ASP A 379 -5.18 -24.07 24.37
C ASP A 379 -6.57 -23.44 24.65
N GLN A 380 -7.21 -23.86 25.74
CA GLN A 380 -8.55 -23.41 26.12
C GLN A 380 -8.62 -21.88 26.34
N SER A 381 -7.55 -21.25 26.84
CA SER A 381 -7.49 -19.80 27.05
C SER A 381 -7.50 -19.03 25.73
N MET A 382 -6.74 -19.50 24.73
CA MET A 382 -6.72 -18.96 23.39
C MET A 382 -8.08 -19.16 22.70
N GLN A 383 -8.66 -20.36 22.79
CA GLN A 383 -9.99 -20.64 22.23
C GLN A 383 -11.05 -19.70 22.80
N SER A 384 -11.09 -19.54 24.13
CA SER A 384 -12.03 -18.64 24.80
C SER A 384 -11.85 -17.18 24.36
N PHE A 385 -10.59 -16.73 24.21
CA PHE A 385 -10.29 -15.38 23.75
C PHE A 385 -10.68 -15.17 22.27
N PHE A 386 -10.40 -16.13 21.40
CA PHE A 386 -10.78 -16.06 20.00
C PHE A 386 -12.30 -16.06 19.83
N ALA A 387 -13.01 -16.93 20.58
CA ALA A 387 -14.48 -16.95 20.61
C ALA A 387 -15.05 -15.61 21.09
N PHE A 388 -14.46 -15.01 22.13
CA PHE A 388 -14.84 -13.68 22.61
C PHE A 388 -14.65 -12.62 21.52
N ARG A 389 -13.48 -12.53 20.88
CA ARG A 389 -13.19 -11.53 19.84
C ARG A 389 -14.10 -11.69 18.61
N LEU A 390 -14.41 -12.91 18.22
CA LEU A 390 -15.27 -13.21 17.07
C LEU A 390 -16.75 -13.02 17.36
N GLY A 391 -17.19 -13.32 18.59
CA GLY A 391 -18.61 -13.41 18.95
C GLY A 391 -19.23 -12.17 19.56
N TYR A 392 -18.43 -11.18 20.04
CA TYR A 392 -18.95 -10.02 20.75
C TYR A 392 -18.78 -8.71 19.95
N PRO A 393 -19.76 -8.29 19.13
CA PRO A 393 -19.67 -7.09 18.29
C PRO A 393 -19.48 -5.78 19.07
N TYR A 394 -19.95 -5.71 20.31
CA TYR A 394 -19.82 -4.51 21.16
C TYR A 394 -18.35 -4.08 21.37
N TYR A 395 -17.44 -5.07 21.43
CA TYR A 395 -16.01 -4.84 21.60
C TYR A 395 -15.22 -4.80 20.28
N ASP A 396 -15.91 -4.86 19.15
CA ASP A 396 -15.28 -4.70 17.85
C ASP A 396 -14.91 -3.22 17.62
N ASN A 397 -13.63 -2.92 17.70
CA ASN A 397 -13.10 -1.59 17.44
C ASN A 397 -12.53 -1.44 16.03
N GLY A 398 -12.81 -2.38 15.14
CA GLY A 398 -12.28 -2.32 13.77
C GLY A 398 -10.77 -2.52 13.74
N GLU A 399 -10.24 -3.52 14.47
CA GLU A 399 -8.80 -3.75 14.55
C GLU A 399 -8.27 -4.42 13.28
N TYR A 400 -7.20 -3.83 12.75
CA TYR A 400 -6.39 -4.32 11.65
C TYR A 400 -4.95 -4.43 12.11
N LEU A 401 -4.22 -5.36 11.54
CA LEU A 401 -2.81 -5.57 11.84
C LEU A 401 -1.98 -5.27 10.58
N SER A 402 -0.78 -4.72 10.79
CA SER A 402 0.31 -4.70 9.81
C SER A 402 1.53 -5.38 10.41
N GLN A 403 2.53 -5.70 9.60
CA GLN A 403 3.70 -6.47 10.01
C GLN A 403 5.00 -5.71 9.76
N GLY A 404 6.02 -6.01 10.57
CA GLY A 404 7.38 -5.58 10.34
C GLY A 404 7.57 -4.07 10.46
N VAL A 405 7.82 -3.42 9.34
CA VAL A 405 7.99 -1.97 9.20
C VAL A 405 6.98 -1.45 8.20
N LEU A 406 6.26 -0.40 8.56
CA LEU A 406 5.34 0.32 7.69
C LEU A 406 5.92 1.71 7.41
N HIS A 407 6.34 1.94 6.19
CA HIS A 407 6.78 3.25 5.70
C HIS A 407 5.55 4.02 5.21
N HIS A 408 5.19 5.09 5.93
CA HIS A 408 3.95 5.83 5.65
C HIS A 408 4.17 7.31 5.29
N ALA A 409 5.40 7.78 5.14
CA ALA A 409 5.70 9.11 4.62
C ALA A 409 5.00 9.33 3.26
N GLY A 410 4.37 10.48 3.07
CA GLY A 410 3.60 10.80 1.86
C GLY A 410 2.25 10.05 1.71
N ARG A 411 1.95 9.11 2.60
CA ARG A 411 0.73 8.27 2.59
C ARG A 411 -0.14 8.44 3.85
N SER A 412 0.28 9.32 4.74
CA SER A 412 -0.31 9.50 6.08
C SER A 412 -0.31 10.96 6.51
N SER A 413 -1.05 11.24 7.57
CA SER A 413 -0.93 12.44 8.38
C SER A 413 -0.79 12.06 9.85
N VAL A 414 0.03 12.79 10.59
CA VAL A 414 0.24 12.58 12.03
C VAL A 414 -0.07 13.88 12.74
N VAL A 415 -1.02 13.84 13.64
CA VAL A 415 -1.52 15.00 14.39
C VAL A 415 -1.49 14.72 15.89
N SER A 416 -1.14 15.70 16.70
CA SER A 416 -1.27 15.56 18.16
C SER A 416 -2.72 15.70 18.61
N LEU A 417 -3.08 15.04 19.71
CA LEU A 417 -4.41 15.21 20.32
C LEU A 417 -4.68 16.67 20.67
N LYS A 418 -3.65 17.45 21.06
CA LYS A 418 -3.77 18.88 21.33
C LYS A 418 -4.20 19.68 20.10
N GLN A 419 -3.60 19.43 18.94
CA GLN A 419 -3.98 20.06 17.68
C GLN A 419 -5.43 19.76 17.31
N LEU A 420 -5.86 18.49 17.43
CA LEU A 420 -7.27 18.11 17.18
C LEU A 420 -8.24 18.84 18.11
N ILE A 421 -7.90 18.98 19.40
CA ILE A 421 -8.72 19.73 20.38
C ILE A 421 -8.77 21.20 20.01
N GLN A 422 -7.65 21.82 19.65
CA GLN A 422 -7.56 23.24 19.29
C GLN A 422 -8.31 23.54 17.98
N ALA A 423 -8.30 22.62 17.02
CA ALA A 423 -9.02 22.74 15.75
C ALA A 423 -10.55 22.58 15.87
N GLY A 424 -11.08 22.22 17.07
CA GLY A 424 -12.52 22.15 17.31
C GLY A 424 -13.10 20.75 17.53
N LEU A 425 -12.28 19.71 17.77
CA LEU A 425 -12.77 18.36 18.05
C LEU A 425 -13.83 18.33 19.15
N TYR A 426 -13.62 19.12 20.22
CA TYR A 426 -14.53 19.17 21.35
C TYR A 426 -15.78 20.05 21.11
N ASP A 427 -15.82 20.81 20.04
CA ASP A 427 -16.98 21.58 19.63
C ASP A 427 -17.95 20.71 18.84
N ILE A 428 -17.42 19.79 18.02
CA ILE A 428 -18.21 18.76 17.34
C ILE A 428 -18.67 17.67 18.34
N TYR A 429 -17.77 17.27 19.27
CA TYR A 429 -17.97 16.14 20.17
C TYR A 429 -17.65 16.52 21.63
N PRO A 430 -18.52 17.32 22.30
CA PRO A 430 -18.31 17.72 23.67
C PRO A 430 -18.26 16.55 24.67
N GLU A 431 -18.77 15.39 24.30
CA GLU A 431 -18.75 14.16 25.10
C GLU A 431 -17.32 13.67 25.39
N PHE A 432 -16.33 14.07 24.58
CA PHE A 432 -14.91 13.76 24.84
C PHE A 432 -14.30 14.64 25.95
N LYS A 433 -14.95 15.76 26.35
CA LYS A 433 -14.53 16.59 27.48
C LYS A 433 -14.78 15.92 28.83
N ASP A 434 -15.65 14.90 28.89
CA ASP A 434 -16.06 14.23 30.12
C ASP A 434 -14.87 13.67 30.90
N ALA A 435 -14.54 14.30 32.01
CA ALA A 435 -13.40 13.92 32.85
C ALA A 435 -13.56 12.52 33.46
N SER A 436 -14.79 12.11 33.78
CA SER A 436 -15.08 10.78 34.36
C SER A 436 -14.79 9.64 33.38
N ALA A 437 -14.95 9.90 32.09
CA ALA A 437 -14.75 8.94 31.01
C ALA A 437 -13.28 8.78 30.56
N ARG A 438 -12.36 9.66 31.00
CA ARG A 438 -10.93 9.61 30.64
C ARG A 438 -10.23 8.33 31.10
N LYS A 439 -10.77 7.62 32.10
CA LYS A 439 -10.24 6.35 32.59
C LYS A 439 -10.69 5.15 31.76
N LEU A 440 -11.63 5.34 30.83
CA LEU A 440 -12.22 4.29 30.01
C LEU A 440 -11.80 4.46 28.55
N TRP A 441 -11.56 3.34 27.85
CA TRP A 441 -11.19 3.34 26.43
C TRP A 441 -12.19 2.55 25.58
N ALA A 442 -11.99 1.23 25.38
CA ALA A 442 -12.87 0.41 24.54
C ALA A 442 -14.33 0.42 25.04
N LYS A 443 -14.54 0.33 26.37
CA LYS A 443 -15.88 0.38 26.97
C LYS A 443 -16.56 1.73 26.72
N ARG A 444 -15.80 2.85 26.75
CA ARG A 444 -16.36 4.18 26.47
C ARG A 444 -16.73 4.32 24.99
N ALA A 445 -15.90 3.80 24.07
CA ALA A 445 -16.23 3.80 22.65
C ALA A 445 -17.55 3.06 22.39
N GLY A 446 -17.72 1.87 22.99
CA GLY A 446 -18.98 1.12 22.91
C GLY A 446 -20.17 1.88 23.47
N PHE A 447 -20.00 2.56 24.62
CA PHE A 447 -21.05 3.43 25.19
C PHE A 447 -21.41 4.58 24.25
N LEU A 448 -20.41 5.27 23.67
CA LEU A 448 -20.66 6.37 22.73
C LEU A 448 -21.36 5.88 21.46
N ARG A 449 -21.01 4.71 20.92
CA ARG A 449 -21.72 4.10 19.79
C ARG A 449 -23.21 3.90 20.07
N SER A 450 -23.53 3.40 21.28
CA SER A 450 -24.91 3.23 21.73
C SER A 450 -25.62 4.57 21.92
N ALA A 451 -24.98 5.54 22.57
CA ALA A 451 -25.56 6.88 22.79
C ALA A 451 -25.72 7.70 21.50
N TRP A 452 -24.94 7.38 20.46
CA TRP A 452 -24.94 8.04 19.16
C TRP A 452 -25.68 7.23 18.07
N SER A 453 -26.49 6.25 18.48
CA SER A 453 -27.27 5.41 17.57
C SER A 453 -28.52 6.12 17.02
N ASP A 454 -29.03 7.13 17.74
CA ASP A 454 -30.18 7.92 17.31
C ASP A 454 -29.79 8.88 16.19
N GLU A 455 -30.66 8.97 15.21
CA GLU A 455 -30.48 9.81 14.04
C GLU A 455 -30.57 11.31 14.43
N ARG A 456 -29.56 12.08 14.04
CA ARG A 456 -29.49 13.51 14.31
C ARG A 456 -29.39 14.31 13.03
N THR A 457 -29.97 15.50 13.06
CA THR A 457 -29.81 16.49 12.00
C THR A 457 -28.37 17.05 12.05
N THR A 458 -27.76 17.23 10.90
CA THR A 458 -26.45 17.88 10.78
C THR A 458 -26.65 19.38 10.63
N THR A 459 -26.06 20.16 11.51
CA THR A 459 -26.09 21.63 11.41
C THR A 459 -24.94 22.14 10.54
N GLN A 460 -25.08 23.34 9.99
CA GLN A 460 -24.01 24.01 9.25
C GLN A 460 -22.73 24.16 10.11
N LEU A 461 -22.87 24.45 11.39
CA LEU A 461 -21.75 24.52 12.32
C LEU A 461 -21.04 23.17 12.49
N ASP A 462 -21.77 22.05 12.53
CA ASP A 462 -21.15 20.72 12.57
C ASP A 462 -20.23 20.51 11.36
N ILE A 463 -20.67 20.92 10.17
CA ILE A 463 -19.91 20.77 8.92
C ILE A 463 -18.69 21.71 8.94
N GLN A 464 -18.88 22.98 9.31
CA GLN A 464 -17.79 23.94 9.42
C GLN A 464 -16.69 23.48 10.38
N TYR A 465 -17.05 23.03 11.57
CA TYR A 465 -16.08 22.47 12.52
C TYR A 465 -15.40 21.21 11.97
N ALA A 466 -16.13 20.29 11.33
CA ALA A 466 -15.55 19.10 10.76
C ALA A 466 -14.55 19.40 9.63
N VAL A 467 -14.89 20.33 8.74
CA VAL A 467 -14.00 20.80 7.66
C VAL A 467 -12.78 21.52 8.23
N ASN A 468 -12.97 22.36 9.27
CA ASN A 468 -11.86 23.05 9.93
C ASN A 468 -10.87 22.04 10.56
N VAL A 469 -11.37 21.08 11.34
CA VAL A 469 -10.53 20.00 11.91
C VAL A 469 -9.81 19.23 10.80
N ALA A 470 -10.50 18.94 9.71
CA ALA A 470 -9.91 18.21 8.59
C ALA A 470 -8.76 18.99 7.94
N ARG A 471 -8.96 20.28 7.64
CA ARG A 471 -7.96 21.14 6.98
C ARG A 471 -6.73 21.40 7.87
N GLU A 472 -6.95 21.68 9.17
CA GLU A 472 -5.85 22.03 10.08
C GLU A 472 -5.05 20.81 10.55
N CYS A 473 -5.68 19.63 10.61
CA CYS A 473 -5.08 18.48 11.27
C CYS A 473 -4.64 17.37 10.30
N PHE A 474 -5.23 17.28 9.10
CA PHE A 474 -5.01 16.12 8.22
C PHE A 474 -4.47 16.52 6.85
N ASN A 475 -3.32 17.21 6.86
CA ASN A 475 -2.63 17.63 5.66
C ASN A 475 -2.30 16.44 4.74
N GLY A 476 -2.47 16.61 3.43
CA GLY A 476 -2.25 15.57 2.43
C GLY A 476 -3.43 14.64 2.18
N PHE A 477 -4.57 14.88 2.87
CA PHE A 477 -5.86 14.22 2.61
C PHE A 477 -6.88 15.22 2.08
N ASP A 478 -7.88 14.71 1.36
CA ASP A 478 -9.05 15.51 1.01
C ASP A 478 -9.80 15.91 2.29
N ALA A 479 -9.87 17.22 2.53
CA ALA A 479 -10.49 17.77 3.73
C ALA A 479 -11.98 17.43 3.84
N LEU A 480 -12.70 17.34 2.71
CA LEU A 480 -14.12 17.00 2.69
C LEU A 480 -14.35 15.55 3.08
N ASP A 481 -13.46 14.67 2.62
CA ASP A 481 -13.52 13.26 2.93
C ASP A 481 -13.25 12.98 4.41
N ILE A 482 -12.24 13.64 4.99
CA ILE A 482 -11.97 13.55 6.42
C ILE A 482 -13.09 14.20 7.26
N ALA A 483 -13.67 15.31 6.79
CA ALA A 483 -14.84 15.90 7.44
C ALA A 483 -16.03 14.93 7.47
N LEU A 484 -16.26 14.18 6.39
CA LEU A 484 -17.26 13.13 6.34
C LEU A 484 -16.96 12.01 7.34
N VAL A 485 -15.70 11.54 7.44
CA VAL A 485 -15.29 10.57 8.46
C VAL A 485 -15.62 11.08 9.86
N LEU A 486 -15.28 12.34 10.16
CA LEU A 486 -15.62 12.97 11.44
C LEU A 486 -17.14 13.01 11.67
N LEU A 487 -17.93 13.46 10.71
CA LEU A 487 -19.39 13.57 10.85
C LEU A 487 -20.08 12.22 11.04
N THR A 488 -19.57 11.15 10.43
CA THR A 488 -20.15 9.80 10.53
C THR A 488 -19.91 9.08 11.85
N LEU A 489 -19.12 9.66 12.79
CA LEU A 489 -18.99 9.10 14.13
C LEU A 489 -20.36 9.04 14.85
N LYS A 490 -21.23 10.03 14.65
CA LYS A 490 -22.64 9.99 15.07
C LYS A 490 -23.54 9.58 13.89
N LYS A 491 -24.66 8.93 14.16
CA LYS A 491 -25.66 8.67 13.13
C LYS A 491 -26.30 9.99 12.69
N ARG A 492 -26.18 10.33 11.43
CA ARG A 492 -26.70 11.54 10.82
C ARG A 492 -27.86 11.22 9.87
N ARG A 493 -28.85 12.11 9.82
CA ARG A 493 -29.95 12.02 8.86
C ARG A 493 -29.43 12.34 7.46
N LEU A 494 -29.70 11.45 6.53
CA LEU A 494 -29.41 11.67 5.11
C LEU A 494 -30.64 12.28 4.46
N LEU A 495 -30.45 13.38 3.73
CA LEU A 495 -31.48 13.89 2.84
C LEU A 495 -31.71 12.89 1.71
N PRO A 496 -32.96 12.67 1.28
CA PRO A 496 -33.23 11.85 0.13
C PRO A 496 -32.59 12.51 -1.10
N ILE A 497 -31.49 11.97 -1.57
CA ILE A 497 -31.00 12.26 -2.91
C ILE A 497 -32.06 11.70 -3.85
N ALA A 498 -32.57 12.52 -4.76
CA ALA A 498 -33.76 12.27 -5.60
C ALA A 498 -33.79 10.95 -6.42
N THR A 499 -32.79 10.11 -6.25
CA THR A 499 -32.57 8.85 -6.98
C THR A 499 -32.18 7.67 -6.10
N MET A 500 -32.53 7.65 -4.80
CA MET A 500 -32.33 6.45 -3.99
C MET A 500 -33.29 5.34 -4.42
N GLY A 501 -32.95 4.63 -5.50
CA GLY A 501 -33.48 3.31 -5.73
C GLY A 501 -33.10 2.40 -4.56
N GLN A 502 -33.99 1.48 -4.18
CA GLN A 502 -33.71 0.46 -3.17
C GLN A 502 -32.53 -0.41 -3.65
N GLY A 503 -31.31 0.11 -3.45
CA GLY A 503 -30.08 -0.62 -3.77
C GLY A 503 -29.91 -1.77 -2.80
N VAL A 504 -29.64 -2.92 -3.34
CA VAL A 504 -29.30 -4.17 -2.66
C VAL A 504 -28.38 -3.88 -1.47
N ARG A 505 -28.87 -4.11 -0.26
CA ARG A 505 -28.05 -4.13 0.97
C ARG A 505 -27.00 -5.25 0.85
N ARG A 506 -25.89 -4.99 0.20
CA ARG A 506 -24.71 -5.84 0.33
C ARG A 506 -24.17 -5.65 1.73
N ILE A 507 -24.32 -6.69 2.52
CA ILE A 507 -23.93 -6.75 3.94
C ILE A 507 -22.41 -6.78 4.01
N TYR A 508 -21.78 -5.61 4.15
CA TYR A 508 -20.34 -5.50 4.47
C TYR A 508 -20.17 -5.67 6.00
N ARG A 509 -20.44 -6.87 6.49
CA ARG A 509 -20.48 -7.16 7.93
C ARG A 509 -19.11 -7.13 8.63
N ASP A 510 -18.00 -7.08 7.89
CA ASP A 510 -16.67 -7.29 8.44
C ASP A 510 -15.70 -6.09 8.39
N LEU A 511 -16.11 -4.91 7.91
CA LEU A 511 -15.23 -3.73 7.85
C LEU A 511 -14.93 -3.09 9.21
N GLY A 512 -15.74 -3.38 10.22
CA GLY A 512 -15.56 -2.81 11.55
C GLY A 512 -16.85 -2.31 12.19
N PRO A 513 -16.75 -1.41 13.19
CA PRO A 513 -17.90 -0.89 13.90
C PRO A 513 -18.80 0.01 13.04
N VAL A 514 -19.97 0.34 13.59
CA VAL A 514 -21.05 1.01 12.87
C VAL A 514 -20.67 2.36 12.23
N GLU A 515 -19.77 3.12 12.83
CA GLU A 515 -19.30 4.40 12.28
C GLU A 515 -18.45 4.22 11.01
N VAL A 516 -17.65 3.16 10.94
CA VAL A 516 -16.87 2.80 9.74
C VAL A 516 -17.81 2.37 8.61
N GLN A 517 -18.83 1.59 8.94
CA GLN A 517 -19.84 1.16 7.99
C GLN A 517 -20.64 2.34 7.42
N ARG A 518 -21.06 3.30 8.28
CA ARG A 518 -21.78 4.51 7.84
C ARG A 518 -20.97 5.30 6.80
N TYR A 519 -19.70 5.58 7.08
CA TYR A 519 -18.83 6.26 6.12
C TYR A 519 -18.75 5.50 4.80
N THR A 520 -18.46 4.20 4.87
CA THR A 520 -18.31 3.36 3.67
C THR A 520 -19.60 3.29 2.86
N ASP A 521 -20.75 3.13 3.52
CA ASP A 521 -22.05 3.05 2.85
C ASP A 521 -22.41 4.36 2.15
N ILE A 522 -22.15 5.51 2.79
CA ILE A 522 -22.39 6.82 2.18
C ILE A 522 -21.51 6.98 0.94
N MET A 523 -20.22 6.74 1.04
CA MET A 523 -19.28 6.89 -0.07
C MET A 523 -19.62 5.95 -1.24
N LYS A 524 -19.91 4.67 -0.98
CA LYS A 524 -20.28 3.71 -2.03
C LYS A 524 -21.57 4.10 -2.73
N ASN A 525 -22.57 4.57 -1.98
CA ASN A 525 -23.84 5.00 -2.55
C ASN A 525 -23.71 6.23 -3.46
N ILE A 526 -22.83 7.15 -3.12
CA ILE A 526 -22.59 8.38 -3.87
C ILE A 526 -21.73 8.11 -5.10
N MET A 527 -20.63 7.37 -4.95
CA MET A 527 -19.78 6.99 -6.08
C MET A 527 -20.50 6.12 -7.12
N ALA A 528 -21.41 5.23 -6.67
CA ALA A 528 -22.22 4.43 -7.58
C ALA A 528 -23.15 5.29 -8.47
N LYS A 529 -23.39 6.54 -8.10
CA LYS A 529 -24.21 7.53 -8.85
C LYS A 529 -23.38 8.55 -9.62
N GLY A 530 -22.04 8.40 -9.63
CA GLY A 530 -21.12 9.35 -10.26
C GLY A 530 -20.91 10.63 -9.46
N GLY A 531 -21.36 10.68 -8.18
CA GLY A 531 -21.13 11.80 -7.28
C GLY A 531 -19.79 11.71 -6.55
N ASP A 532 -19.41 12.80 -5.88
CA ASP A 532 -18.17 12.94 -5.14
C ASP A 532 -18.39 13.13 -3.62
N THR A 533 -17.33 13.43 -2.91
CA THR A 533 -17.37 13.65 -1.43
C THR A 533 -18.17 14.90 -1.06
N LEU A 534 -18.19 15.92 -1.92
CA LEU A 534 -18.99 17.12 -1.71
C LEU A 534 -20.48 16.78 -1.74
N ASP A 535 -20.93 15.96 -2.70
CA ASP A 535 -22.29 15.44 -2.75
C ASP A 535 -22.66 14.66 -1.48
N ALA A 536 -21.69 13.94 -0.90
CA ALA A 536 -21.88 13.24 0.36
C ALA A 536 -22.15 14.19 1.54
N LEU A 537 -21.43 15.29 1.60
CA LEU A 537 -21.62 16.32 2.63
C LEU A 537 -22.94 17.05 2.42
N PHE A 538 -23.34 17.37 1.19
CA PHE A 538 -24.64 17.94 0.88
C PHE A 538 -25.80 17.01 1.25
N ALA A 539 -25.62 15.69 1.11
CA ALA A 539 -26.63 14.71 1.53
C ALA A 539 -26.82 14.68 3.06
N LEU A 540 -25.84 15.12 3.83
CA LEU A 540 -25.93 15.27 5.30
C LEU A 540 -26.50 16.62 5.74
N ALA A 541 -26.47 17.62 4.88
CA ALA A 541 -26.88 18.99 5.20
C ALA A 541 -28.39 19.17 5.05
N THR A 542 -29.00 19.92 5.96
CA THR A 542 -30.44 20.23 5.92
C THR A 542 -30.79 21.51 5.16
N ASP A 543 -29.78 22.30 4.74
CA ASP A 543 -29.97 23.60 4.10
C ASP A 543 -29.08 23.79 2.87
N ARG A 544 -29.65 24.42 1.83
CA ARG A 544 -28.96 24.78 0.57
C ARG A 544 -27.90 25.89 0.72
N GLN A 545 -27.71 26.44 1.92
CA GLN A 545 -26.74 27.52 2.20
C GLN A 545 -25.27 27.05 2.29
N LEU A 546 -24.95 25.83 1.93
CA LEU A 546 -23.58 25.32 1.95
C LEU A 546 -22.71 25.84 0.80
N GLU A 547 -23.29 26.38 -0.27
CA GLU A 547 -22.54 26.95 -1.39
C GLU A 547 -21.58 28.06 -0.92
N GLU A 548 -21.99 28.89 0.05
CA GLU A 548 -21.15 29.96 0.60
C GLU A 548 -19.91 29.48 1.40
N ILE A 549 -19.92 28.26 1.92
CA ILE A 549 -18.78 27.71 2.69
C ILE A 549 -17.65 27.27 1.75
N PHE A 550 -17.97 26.90 0.53
CA PHE A 550 -17.05 26.29 -0.41
C PHE A 550 -16.59 27.23 -1.53
N GLU A 551 -17.31 28.33 -1.80
CA GLU A 551 -16.91 29.37 -2.75
C GLU A 551 -15.79 30.30 -2.26
N CYS A 552 -15.50 30.31 -0.95
CA CYS A 552 -14.42 31.10 -0.34
C CYS A 552 -13.09 30.34 -0.12
N SER A 553 -12.86 29.25 -0.84
CA SER A 553 -11.65 28.39 -0.65
C SER A 553 -10.69 28.51 -1.80
#